data_72ab5d59a5c95391ef9fd9620b120476
#
_entry.id   72ab5d59a5c95391ef9fd9620b120476
#
_cell.length_a   1.000
_cell.length_b   1.000
_cell.length_c   1.000
_cell.angle_alpha   90.00
_cell.angle_beta   90.00
_cell.angle_gamma   90.00
#
_symmetry.space_group_name_H-M   'P 1'
#
loop_
_entity.id
_entity.type
_entity.pdbx_description
1 polymer ?
#
loop_
_entity_poly.entity_id
_entity_poly.type
_entity_poly.pdbx_seq_one_letter_code
_entity_poly.pdbx_strand_id
1 'polypeptide(L)'
;MKTLITYASEYGTTLQYAKRLAKLCNLEYKNIDDVKNIDGYDRIIHLGALYAGGVKGLKDIVKLLKDDTRFIIATVGLADVNDPININNIRNSIKKQISEDLYNKTKILILSI
;
A
#
# COMPACT_ATOMS: atom_id res chain seq x y z
N MET A 1 4.01 -9.52 -16.49
CA MET A 1 3.68 -9.53 -15.05
C MET A 1 2.37 -8.81 -14.84
N LYS A 2 1.41 -9.46 -14.22
CA LYS A 2 0.11 -8.86 -13.98
C LYS A 2 0.07 -8.18 -12.61
N THR A 3 -0.28 -6.90 -12.59
CA THR A 3 -0.28 -6.07 -11.39
C THR A 3 -1.69 -5.59 -11.04
N LEU A 4 -2.04 -5.65 -9.77
CA LEU A 4 -3.27 -5.05 -9.23
C LEU A 4 -2.90 -3.94 -8.26
N ILE A 5 -3.56 -2.81 -8.39
CA ILE A 5 -3.52 -1.74 -7.40
C ILE A 5 -4.69 -1.96 -6.44
N THR A 6 -4.39 -2.10 -5.14
CA THR A 6 -5.41 -2.11 -4.09
C THR A 6 -5.30 -0.80 -3.32
N TYR A 7 -6.43 -0.32 -2.77
CA TYR A 7 -6.39 0.90 -1.99
C TYR A 7 -7.35 0.84 -0.81
N ALA A 8 -7.02 1.60 0.22
CA ALA A 8 -7.88 1.87 1.36
C ALA A 8 -7.82 3.36 1.66
N SER A 9 -8.96 4.03 1.61
CA SER A 9 -9.05 5.48 1.71
C SER A 9 -9.91 5.89 2.89
N GLU A 10 -9.47 6.94 3.61
CA GLU A 10 -10.25 7.54 4.69
C GLU A 10 -11.23 8.57 4.14
N TYR A 11 -10.74 9.49 3.30
CA TYR A 11 -11.52 10.64 2.80
C TYR A 11 -11.47 10.78 1.27
N GLY A 12 -11.15 9.71 0.58
CA GLY A 12 -11.14 9.71 -0.89
C GLY A 12 -9.85 10.14 -1.56
N THR A 13 -8.88 10.70 -0.84
CA THR A 13 -7.60 11.13 -1.42
C THR A 13 -6.80 9.95 -1.96
N THR A 14 -6.72 8.86 -1.19
CA THR A 14 -6.02 7.66 -1.62
C THR A 14 -6.65 7.07 -2.87
N LEU A 15 -7.96 7.11 -2.98
CA LEU A 15 -8.68 6.69 -4.19
C LEU A 15 -8.25 7.51 -5.41
N GLN A 16 -8.10 8.83 -5.25
CA GLN A 16 -7.65 9.68 -6.35
C GLN A 16 -6.23 9.29 -6.82
N TYR A 17 -5.32 9.01 -5.89
CA TYR A 17 -3.99 8.52 -6.24
C TYR A 17 -4.06 7.17 -6.96
N ALA A 18 -4.89 6.25 -6.47
CA ALA A 18 -5.04 4.94 -7.08
C ALA A 18 -5.56 5.04 -8.53
N LYS A 19 -6.58 5.86 -8.75
CA LYS A 19 -7.12 6.10 -10.09
C LYS A 19 -6.08 6.66 -11.03
N ARG A 20 -5.31 7.65 -10.58
CA ARG A 20 -4.29 8.29 -11.39
C ARG A 20 -3.16 7.34 -11.74
N LEU A 21 -2.69 6.59 -10.77
CA LEU A 21 -1.64 5.59 -11.00
C LEU A 21 -2.11 4.52 -11.97
N ALA A 22 -3.33 4.02 -11.79
CA ALA A 22 -3.93 3.02 -12.67
C ALA A 22 -4.00 3.52 -14.11
N LYS A 23 -4.41 4.76 -14.31
CA LYS A 23 -4.50 5.37 -15.64
C LYS A 23 -3.11 5.53 -16.28
N LEU A 24 -2.14 6.02 -15.52
CA LEU A 24 -0.78 6.26 -16.02
C LEU A 24 -0.07 4.96 -16.40
N CYS A 25 -0.32 3.90 -15.67
CA CYS A 25 0.35 2.60 -15.86
C CYS A 25 -0.51 1.57 -16.60
N ASN A 26 -1.73 1.93 -16.94
CA ASN A 26 -2.70 1.01 -17.56
C ASN A 26 -2.91 -0.26 -16.72
N LEU A 27 -3.21 -0.07 -15.44
CA LEU A 27 -3.42 -1.15 -14.48
C LEU A 27 -4.84 -1.12 -13.92
N GLU A 28 -5.28 -2.27 -13.40
CA GLU A 28 -6.53 -2.37 -12.65
C GLU A 28 -6.33 -1.81 -11.24
N TYR A 29 -7.39 -1.24 -10.66
CA TYR A 29 -7.40 -0.85 -9.26
C TYR A 29 -8.70 -1.26 -8.59
N LYS A 30 -8.62 -1.66 -7.32
CA LYS A 30 -9.77 -2.11 -6.55
C LYS A 30 -9.66 -1.63 -5.10
N ASN A 31 -10.80 -1.27 -4.51
CA ASN A 31 -10.88 -1.07 -3.07
C ASN A 31 -10.55 -2.39 -2.37
N ILE A 32 -9.72 -2.35 -1.34
CA ILE A 32 -9.33 -3.57 -0.61
C ILE A 32 -10.55 -4.32 -0.07
N ASP A 33 -11.61 -3.62 0.30
CA ASP A 33 -12.82 -4.25 0.79
C ASP A 33 -13.52 -5.15 -0.25
N ASP A 34 -13.24 -4.92 -1.53
CA ASP A 34 -13.81 -5.68 -2.64
C ASP A 34 -12.90 -6.82 -3.12
N VAL A 35 -11.73 -6.98 -2.50
CA VAL A 35 -10.74 -7.97 -2.91
C VAL A 35 -10.81 -9.18 -1.98
N LYS A 36 -11.17 -10.33 -2.52
CA LYS A 36 -11.27 -11.59 -1.75
C LYS A 36 -10.05 -12.49 -1.95
N ASN A 37 -9.39 -12.38 -3.09
CA ASN A 37 -8.16 -13.09 -3.42
C ASN A 37 -7.40 -12.29 -4.49
N ILE A 38 -6.15 -12.68 -4.71
CA ILE A 38 -5.31 -12.04 -5.71
C ILE A 38 -4.90 -13.03 -6.82
N ASP A 39 -5.72 -14.02 -7.08
CA ASP A 39 -5.45 -15.04 -8.09
C ASP A 39 -5.25 -14.39 -9.46
N GLY A 40 -4.19 -14.80 -10.15
CA GLY A 40 -3.84 -14.26 -11.45
C GLY A 40 -2.98 -13.01 -11.43
N TYR A 41 -2.68 -12.46 -10.25
CA TYR A 41 -1.80 -11.29 -10.12
C TYR A 41 -0.44 -11.70 -9.53
N ASP A 42 0.63 -11.17 -10.13
CA ASP A 42 2.01 -11.44 -9.71
C ASP A 42 2.55 -10.36 -8.79
N ARG A 43 1.97 -9.17 -8.89
CA ARG A 43 2.41 -8.00 -8.12
C ARG A 43 1.21 -7.22 -7.59
N ILE A 44 1.32 -6.79 -6.35
CA ILE A 44 0.32 -5.94 -5.70
C ILE A 44 0.97 -4.61 -5.31
N ILE A 45 0.31 -3.52 -5.68
CA ILE A 45 0.66 -2.18 -5.20
C ILE A 45 -0.49 -1.73 -4.31
N HIS A 46 -0.24 -1.66 -3.00
CA HIS A 46 -1.27 -1.23 -2.05
C HIS A 46 -1.06 0.23 -1.65
N LEU A 47 -2.06 1.05 -1.92
CA LEU A 47 -2.08 2.45 -1.47
C LEU A 47 -2.96 2.55 -0.24
N GLY A 48 -2.37 2.93 0.88
CA GLY A 48 -3.09 3.06 2.14
C GLY A 48 -2.92 4.43 2.76
N ALA A 49 -4.03 5.01 3.23
CA ALA A 49 -3.99 6.24 3.99
C ALA A 49 -3.28 6.01 5.33
N LEU A 50 -2.44 6.97 5.72
CA LEU A 50 -1.82 6.95 7.03
C LEU A 50 -2.85 7.36 8.10
N TYR A 51 -2.87 6.61 9.19
CA TYR A 51 -3.68 6.94 10.36
C TYR A 51 -2.90 6.59 11.63
N ALA A 52 -3.41 6.96 12.79
CA ALA A 52 -2.69 6.86 14.05
C ALA A 52 -2.14 5.46 14.39
N GLY A 53 -2.72 4.41 13.85
CA GLY A 53 -2.29 3.02 14.08
C GLY A 53 -1.49 2.39 12.97
N GLY A 54 -1.24 3.10 11.85
CA GLY A 54 -0.48 2.53 10.75
C GLY A 54 -1.01 2.89 9.37
N VAL A 55 -0.99 1.92 8.46
CA VAL A 55 -1.42 2.07 7.08
C VAL A 55 -2.76 1.38 6.88
N LYS A 56 -3.75 2.12 6.43
CA LYS A 56 -5.11 1.60 6.25
C LYS A 56 -5.14 0.48 5.22
N GLY A 57 -5.83 -0.61 5.55
CA GLY A 57 -5.99 -1.76 4.67
C GLY A 57 -4.78 -2.68 4.55
N LEU A 58 -3.65 -2.33 5.17
CA LEU A 58 -2.43 -3.13 5.02
C LEU A 58 -2.59 -4.55 5.55
N LYS A 59 -3.19 -4.73 6.72
CA LYS A 59 -3.40 -6.06 7.29
C LYS A 59 -4.31 -6.93 6.41
N ASP A 60 -5.28 -6.30 5.76
CA ASP A 60 -6.23 -7.02 4.90
C ASP A 60 -5.56 -7.55 3.64
N ILE A 61 -4.74 -6.72 2.98
CA ILE A 61 -4.05 -7.18 1.77
C ILE A 61 -2.95 -8.20 2.09
N VAL A 62 -2.26 -8.05 3.21
CA VAL A 62 -1.20 -8.97 3.60
C VAL A 62 -1.70 -10.39 3.76
N LYS A 63 -2.93 -10.58 4.25
CA LYS A 63 -3.56 -11.90 4.39
C LYS A 63 -3.75 -12.60 3.05
N LEU A 64 -3.81 -11.86 1.97
CA LEU A 64 -4.07 -12.39 0.62
C LEU A 64 -2.80 -12.68 -0.16
N LEU A 65 -1.65 -12.17 0.29
CA LEU A 65 -0.38 -12.33 -0.42
C LEU A 65 0.07 -13.78 -0.43
N LYS A 66 0.70 -14.17 -1.55
CA LYS A 66 1.34 -15.48 -1.72
C LYS A 66 2.85 -15.31 -1.59
N ASP A 67 3.57 -16.42 -1.39
CA ASP A 67 5.02 -16.38 -1.16
C ASP A 67 5.80 -15.72 -2.31
N ASP A 68 5.31 -15.87 -3.53
CA ASP A 68 5.94 -15.33 -4.73
C ASP A 68 5.35 -13.99 -5.17
N THR A 69 4.39 -13.44 -4.45
CA THR A 69 3.78 -12.15 -4.79
C THR A 69 4.79 -11.03 -4.52
N ARG A 70 5.02 -10.19 -5.52
CA ARG A 70 5.80 -8.96 -5.34
C ARG A 70 4.90 -7.90 -4.72
N PHE A 71 5.36 -7.28 -3.64
CA PHE A 71 4.56 -6.36 -2.87
C PHE A 71 5.21 -4.98 -2.78
N ILE A 72 4.39 -3.95 -3.03
CA ILE A 72 4.77 -2.55 -2.93
C ILE A 72 3.71 -1.86 -2.07
N ILE A 73 4.16 -1.14 -1.06
CA ILE A 73 3.28 -0.31 -0.21
C ILE A 73 3.53 1.14 -0.58
N ALA A 74 2.46 1.87 -0.87
CA ALA A 74 2.49 3.31 -1.03
C ALA A 74 1.62 3.94 0.04
N THR A 75 2.21 4.71 0.94
CA THR A 75 1.47 5.40 1.99
C THR A 75 1.07 6.80 1.52
N VAL A 76 -0.13 7.23 1.87
CA VAL A 76 -0.65 8.55 1.50
C VAL A 76 -1.02 9.30 2.77
N GLY A 77 -0.39 10.44 3.00
CA GLY A 77 -0.62 11.22 4.21
C GLY A 77 -0.10 12.63 4.13
N LEU A 78 -0.24 13.36 5.24
CA LEU A 78 0.18 14.76 5.37
C LEU A 78 1.61 14.92 5.88
N ALA A 79 2.30 13.82 6.22
CA ALA A 79 3.64 13.89 6.78
C ALA A 79 4.62 14.53 5.80
N ASP A 80 5.49 15.39 6.30
CA ASP A 80 6.56 15.99 5.51
C ASP A 80 7.60 14.90 5.19
N VAL A 81 7.71 14.55 3.91
CA VAL A 81 8.63 13.50 3.44
C VAL A 81 10.09 13.94 3.48
N ASN A 82 10.36 15.23 3.71
CA ASN A 82 11.72 15.74 3.87
C ASN A 82 12.22 15.62 5.32
N ASP A 83 11.35 15.26 6.26
CA ASP A 83 11.74 15.09 7.67
C ASP A 83 12.05 13.60 7.92
N PRO A 84 13.32 13.26 8.25
CA PRO A 84 13.69 11.86 8.53
C PRO A 84 12.93 11.23 9.67
N ILE A 85 12.48 12.01 10.65
CA ILE A 85 11.69 11.50 11.78
C ILE A 85 10.35 10.97 11.28
N ASN A 86 9.70 11.69 10.40
CA ASN A 86 8.44 11.25 9.80
C ASN A 86 8.61 9.96 8.99
N ILE A 87 9.67 9.89 8.18
CA ILE A 87 9.99 8.70 7.40
C ILE A 87 10.20 7.49 8.31
N ASN A 88 10.98 7.65 9.37
CA ASN A 88 11.24 6.57 10.32
C ASN A 88 9.97 6.13 11.05
N ASN A 89 9.11 7.07 11.43
CA ASN A 89 7.84 6.76 12.08
C ASN A 89 6.91 5.95 11.17
N ILE A 90 6.84 6.30 9.91
CA ILE A 90 6.03 5.57 8.92
C ILE A 90 6.59 4.16 8.73
N ARG A 91 7.89 4.02 8.55
CA ARG A 91 8.53 2.71 8.41
C ARG A 91 8.33 1.82 9.63
N ASN A 92 8.46 2.38 10.82
CA ASN A 92 8.22 1.65 12.07
C ASN A 92 6.77 1.22 12.21
N SER A 93 5.84 2.05 11.78
CA SER A 93 4.41 1.73 11.76
C SER A 93 4.14 0.51 10.85
N ILE A 94 4.76 0.47 9.68
CA ILE A 94 4.65 -0.66 8.77
C ILE A 94 5.26 -1.92 9.39
N LYS A 95 6.43 -1.81 10.01
CA LYS A 95 7.10 -2.94 10.68
C LYS A 95 6.24 -3.59 11.77
N LYS A 96 5.37 -2.82 12.41
CA LYS A 96 4.45 -3.35 13.42
C LYS A 96 3.27 -4.09 12.83
N GLN A 97 2.96 -3.86 11.55
CA GLN A 97 1.79 -4.45 10.90
C GLN A 97 2.10 -5.69 10.07
N ILE A 98 3.37 -5.91 9.70
CA ILE A 98 3.77 -7.03 8.85
C ILE A 98 4.96 -7.76 9.45
N SER A 99 5.22 -8.97 8.97
CA SER A 99 6.38 -9.75 9.41
C SER A 99 7.69 -9.11 8.93
N GLU A 100 8.77 -9.40 9.64
CA GLU A 100 10.10 -8.93 9.24
C GLU A 100 10.50 -9.45 7.86
N ASP A 101 10.21 -10.72 7.56
CA ASP A 101 10.50 -11.31 6.27
C ASP A 101 9.78 -10.56 5.14
N LEU A 102 8.50 -10.26 5.32
CA LEU A 102 7.74 -9.52 4.32
C LEU A 102 8.26 -8.09 4.19
N TYR A 103 8.56 -7.43 5.30
CA TYR A 103 9.11 -6.07 5.29
C TYR A 103 10.38 -5.99 4.44
N ASN A 104 11.28 -6.96 4.61
CA ASN A 104 12.56 -6.98 3.90
C ASN A 104 12.40 -7.21 2.39
N LYS A 105 11.29 -7.80 1.96
CA LYS A 105 10.97 -8.05 0.54
C LYS A 105 10.10 -6.96 -0.08
N THR A 106 9.60 -6.02 0.71
CA THR A 106 8.60 -5.04 0.28
C THR A 106 9.27 -3.72 -0.05
N LYS A 107 8.86 -3.11 -1.17
CA LYS A 107 9.22 -1.73 -1.49
C LYS A 107 8.20 -0.80 -0.86
N ILE A 108 8.68 0.32 -0.32
CA ILE A 108 7.84 1.30 0.36
C ILE A 108 8.02 2.64 -0.33
N LEU A 109 6.89 3.21 -0.75
CA LEU A 109 6.79 4.56 -1.30
C LEU A 109 6.00 5.40 -0.31
N ILE A 110 6.50 6.59 -0.01
CA ILE A 110 5.86 7.50 0.94
C ILE A 110 5.42 8.74 0.16
N LEU A 111 4.10 8.91 0.05
CA LEU A 111 3.51 10.01 -0.70
C LEU A 111 2.94 11.04 0.26
N SER A 112 3.25 12.31 0.01
CA SER A 112 2.72 13.44 0.78
C SER A 112 1.64 14.14 -0.02
N ILE A 113 0.58 14.50 0.68
CA ILE A 113 -0.54 15.26 0.10
C ILE A 113 -0.16 16.74 0.04
#